data_02dc042970e6d47f86fc9b41a9b41575
#
_entry.id   02dc042970e6d47f86fc9b41a9b41575
#
_cell.length_a   1.000
_cell.length_b   1.000
_cell.length_c   1.000
_cell.angle_alpha   90.00
_cell.angle_beta   90.00
_cell.angle_gamma   90.00
#
_symmetry.space_group_name_H-M   'P 1'
#
loop_
_entity.id
_entity.type
_entity.pdbx_description
1 polymer ?
#
loop_
_entity_poly.entity_id
_entity_poly.type
_entity_poly.pdbx_seq_one_letter_code
_entity_poly.pdbx_strand_id
1 'polypeptide(L)'
;KYSLGIAMPRLPEDKAGRDELVKLFTGKLQAWDPVLQKEVWSVPYPMMNNGGTMTTAGNLVFQGTAFGELNAYAADTGKRLRQEKVSSAVIAGPMTYEINREQYVALNVGIGGAFGIVFGMVAENSPVVPDSRLFVFKLGGKQKMPEVKQRVMLMPAPPAQTASAADVDAGRA
;
A
#
# COMPACT_ATOMS: atom_id res chain seq x y z
N LYS A 1 5.72 30.14 -11.12
CA LYS A 1 5.83 28.80 -10.48
C LYS A 1 4.44 28.20 -10.39
N TYR A 2 4.17 27.13 -11.12
CA TYR A 2 2.95 26.37 -10.93
C TYR A 2 3.06 25.63 -9.59
N SER A 3 2.18 25.92 -8.65
CA SER A 3 2.00 25.16 -7.42
C SER A 3 0.69 24.38 -7.53
N LEU A 4 0.72 23.08 -7.31
CA LEU A 4 -0.47 22.25 -7.21
C LEU A 4 -1.28 22.53 -5.92
N GLY A 5 -0.90 23.56 -5.15
CA GLY A 5 -1.55 23.88 -3.86
C GLY A 5 -1.25 22.88 -2.75
N ILE A 6 -0.45 21.86 -3.02
CA ILE A 6 0.00 20.88 -2.02
C ILE A 6 1.42 21.29 -1.61
N ALA A 7 1.58 21.74 -0.38
CA ALA A 7 2.90 21.95 0.19
C ALA A 7 3.53 20.59 0.46
N MET A 8 4.28 20.08 -0.51
CA MET A 8 5.10 18.88 -0.27
C MET A 8 6.30 19.28 0.58
N PRO A 9 6.55 18.64 1.71
CA PRO A 9 7.76 18.87 2.46
C PRO A 9 8.98 18.57 1.56
N ARG A 10 10.02 19.39 1.66
CA ARG A 10 11.28 19.08 0.99
C ARG A 10 11.85 17.82 1.62
N LEU A 11 12.07 16.83 0.78
CA LEU A 11 12.63 15.57 1.20
C LEU A 11 14.14 15.69 1.34
N PRO A 12 14.77 14.99 2.28
CA PRO A 12 16.22 14.91 2.36
C PRO A 12 16.80 14.43 1.01
N GLU A 13 17.84 15.09 0.53
CA GLU A 13 18.49 14.72 -0.73
C GLU A 13 19.29 13.43 -0.59
N ASP A 14 19.85 13.20 0.58
CA ASP A 14 20.62 12.00 0.88
C ASP A 14 19.74 10.82 1.33
N LYS A 15 20.24 9.61 1.08
CA LYS A 15 19.51 8.38 1.41
C LYS A 15 19.32 8.22 2.92
N ALA A 16 20.31 8.57 3.73
CA ALA A 16 20.24 8.38 5.18
C ALA A 16 19.14 9.25 5.80
N GLY A 17 19.02 10.50 5.38
CA GLY A 17 17.93 11.39 5.81
C GLY A 17 16.55 10.87 5.39
N ARG A 18 16.42 10.30 4.18
CA ARG A 18 15.17 9.67 3.75
C ARG A 18 14.82 8.45 4.58
N ASP A 19 15.79 7.58 4.89
CA ASP A 19 15.60 6.40 5.71
C ASP A 19 15.16 6.77 7.15
N GLU A 20 15.72 7.84 7.72
CA GLU A 20 15.28 8.35 9.03
C GLU A 20 13.86 8.94 8.96
N LEU A 21 13.54 9.68 7.89
CA LEU A 21 12.21 10.22 7.70
C LEU A 21 11.15 9.11 7.60
N VAL A 22 11.45 8.02 6.88
CA VAL A 22 10.55 6.87 6.74
C VAL A 22 10.21 6.24 8.09
N LYS A 23 11.15 6.19 9.03
CA LYS A 23 10.94 5.64 10.38
C LYS A 23 9.91 6.43 11.20
N LEU A 24 9.67 7.69 10.86
CA LEU A 24 8.65 8.52 11.52
C LEU A 24 7.23 8.19 11.05
N PHE A 25 7.10 7.55 9.89
CA PHE A 25 5.81 7.16 9.32
C PHE A 25 5.42 5.76 9.79
N THR A 26 4.84 5.68 10.97
CA THR A 26 4.26 4.46 11.49
C THR A 26 2.75 4.45 11.32
N GLY A 27 2.14 3.28 11.35
CA GLY A 27 0.70 3.09 11.28
C GLY A 27 0.23 2.04 12.27
N LYS A 28 -1.07 1.96 12.47
CA LYS A 28 -1.70 0.86 13.20
C LYS A 28 -3.10 0.58 12.67
N LEU A 29 -3.51 -0.67 12.69
CA LEU A 29 -4.91 -1.04 12.66
C LEU A 29 -5.44 -0.94 14.09
N GLN A 30 -6.56 -0.24 14.27
CA GLN A 30 -7.10 0.01 15.59
C GLN A 30 -8.60 -0.32 15.60
N ALA A 31 -9.04 -1.07 16.60
CA ALA A 31 -10.43 -1.16 16.98
C ALA A 31 -10.73 -0.12 18.06
N TRP A 32 -11.74 0.67 17.80
CA TRP A 32 -12.14 1.77 18.66
C TRP A 32 -13.57 1.57 19.15
N ASP A 33 -13.79 1.66 20.45
CA ASP A 33 -15.13 1.71 21.04
C ASP A 33 -15.62 3.16 21.05
N PRO A 34 -16.61 3.51 20.22
CA PRO A 34 -17.09 4.89 20.13
C PRO A 34 -17.93 5.32 21.36
N VAL A 35 -18.49 4.36 22.10
CA VAL A 35 -19.31 4.63 23.29
C VAL A 35 -18.39 4.93 24.48
N LEU A 36 -17.42 4.07 24.70
CA LEU A 36 -16.43 4.22 25.80
C LEU A 36 -15.27 5.13 25.39
N GLN A 37 -15.21 5.59 24.13
CA GLN A 37 -14.17 6.46 23.59
C GLN A 37 -12.75 5.97 23.88
N LYS A 38 -12.51 4.66 23.70
CA LYS A 38 -11.21 4.05 23.96
C LYS A 38 -10.80 3.04 22.91
N GLU A 39 -9.51 2.83 22.83
CA GLU A 39 -8.93 1.72 22.06
C GLU A 39 -9.30 0.41 22.74
N VAL A 40 -9.81 -0.55 21.95
CA VAL A 40 -10.09 -1.92 22.40
C VAL A 40 -8.85 -2.78 22.18
N TRP A 41 -8.30 -2.70 20.96
CA TRP A 41 -7.03 -3.33 20.59
C TRP A 41 -6.40 -2.59 19.41
N SER A 42 -5.11 -2.79 19.20
CA SER A 42 -4.42 -2.31 18.00
C SER A 42 -3.31 -3.25 17.56
N VAL A 43 -3.03 -3.20 16.24
CA VAL A 43 -1.93 -3.92 15.61
C VAL A 43 -1.01 -2.90 14.95
N PRO A 44 0.23 -2.74 15.44
CA PRO A 44 1.16 -1.77 14.87
C PRO A 44 1.69 -2.24 13.52
N TYR A 45 1.97 -1.28 12.64
CA TYR A 45 2.64 -1.48 11.36
C TYR A 45 3.96 -0.71 11.30
N PRO A 46 4.99 -1.28 10.65
CA PRO A 46 6.32 -0.66 10.58
C PRO A 46 6.35 0.62 9.74
N MET A 47 5.32 0.86 8.94
CA MET A 47 5.15 2.06 8.13
C MET A 47 3.67 2.39 8.02
N MET A 48 3.37 3.57 7.50
CA MET A 48 1.99 3.98 7.27
C MET A 48 1.29 2.99 6.33
N ASN A 49 0.04 2.75 6.60
CA ASN A 49 -0.82 1.90 5.80
C ASN A 49 -2.15 2.61 5.55
N ASN A 50 -2.61 2.55 4.32
CA ASN A 50 -3.88 3.13 3.93
C ASN A 50 -4.79 2.08 3.24
N GLY A 51 -4.47 0.80 3.36
CA GLY A 51 -5.33 -0.29 2.94
C GLY A 51 -6.65 -0.27 3.71
N GLY A 52 -7.77 -0.38 2.98
CA GLY A 52 -9.09 -0.46 3.60
C GLY A 52 -9.29 -1.74 4.41
N THR A 53 -10.28 -1.73 5.27
CA THR A 53 -10.69 -2.87 6.08
C THR A 53 -12.04 -3.41 5.63
N MET A 54 -12.26 -4.70 5.84
CA MET A 54 -13.54 -5.37 5.68
C MET A 54 -13.80 -6.25 6.90
N THR A 55 -14.99 -6.12 7.48
CA THR A 55 -15.46 -6.96 8.58
C THR A 55 -16.49 -7.97 8.08
N THR A 56 -16.60 -9.10 8.77
CA THR A 56 -17.59 -10.13 8.46
C THR A 56 -18.39 -10.51 9.71
N ALA A 57 -19.59 -11.04 9.50
CA ALA A 57 -20.40 -11.59 10.59
C ALA A 57 -19.74 -12.76 11.33
N GLY A 58 -18.72 -13.37 10.74
CA GLY A 58 -17.93 -14.46 11.34
C GLY A 58 -16.81 -13.99 12.26
N ASN A 59 -16.88 -12.79 12.83
CA ASN A 59 -15.88 -12.21 13.74
C ASN A 59 -14.49 -12.05 13.09
N LEU A 60 -14.42 -11.68 11.82
CA LEU A 60 -13.17 -11.44 11.12
C LEU A 60 -13.04 -9.99 10.67
N VAL A 61 -11.81 -9.50 10.73
CA VAL A 61 -11.37 -8.26 10.07
C VAL A 61 -10.29 -8.61 9.06
N PHE A 62 -10.52 -8.26 7.80
CA PHE A 62 -9.50 -8.36 6.74
C PHE A 62 -8.90 -6.99 6.47
N GLN A 63 -7.60 -6.95 6.30
CA GLN A 63 -6.89 -5.75 5.87
C GLN A 63 -5.70 -6.11 4.99
N GLY A 64 -5.56 -5.37 3.90
CA GLY A 64 -4.34 -5.36 3.12
C GLY A 64 -3.30 -4.39 3.68
N THR A 65 -2.03 -4.64 3.43
CA THR A 65 -0.95 -3.77 3.88
C THR A 65 -0.16 -3.17 2.71
N ALA A 66 0.46 -2.02 2.95
CA ALA A 66 1.36 -1.40 1.98
C ALA A 66 2.62 -2.24 1.71
N PHE A 67 2.88 -3.28 2.50
CA PHE A 67 4.02 -4.20 2.34
C PHE A 67 3.67 -5.48 1.57
N GLY A 68 2.50 -5.55 0.96
CA GLY A 68 2.10 -6.69 0.15
C GLY A 68 1.60 -7.88 0.96
N GLU A 69 0.76 -7.64 1.93
CA GLU A 69 0.14 -8.69 2.73
C GLU A 69 -1.37 -8.50 2.81
N LEU A 70 -2.10 -9.59 2.77
CA LEU A 70 -3.49 -9.68 3.22
C LEU A 70 -3.51 -10.38 4.58
N ASN A 71 -3.98 -9.70 5.59
CA ASN A 71 -4.12 -10.21 6.94
C ASN A 71 -5.59 -10.43 7.31
N ALA A 72 -5.86 -11.48 8.07
CA ALA A 72 -7.13 -11.72 8.73
C ALA A 72 -6.93 -11.75 10.24
N TYR A 73 -7.74 -10.97 10.95
CA TYR A 73 -7.71 -10.83 12.40
C TYR A 73 -9.05 -11.25 13.00
N ALA A 74 -9.03 -11.74 14.24
CA ALA A 74 -10.22 -11.85 15.06
C ALA A 74 -10.70 -10.45 15.43
N ALA A 75 -11.98 -10.13 15.16
CA ALA A 75 -12.49 -8.77 15.30
C ALA A 75 -12.60 -8.32 16.76
N ASP A 76 -12.78 -9.25 17.66
CA ASP A 76 -12.91 -9.03 19.11
C ASP A 76 -11.56 -8.76 19.81
N THR A 77 -10.47 -9.35 19.32
CA THR A 77 -9.16 -9.35 20.02
C THR A 77 -8.01 -8.76 19.23
N GLY A 78 -8.18 -8.53 17.92
CA GLY A 78 -7.07 -8.12 17.05
C GLY A 78 -6.03 -9.22 16.81
N LYS A 79 -6.25 -10.45 17.32
CA LYS A 79 -5.32 -11.57 17.09
C LYS A 79 -5.26 -11.89 15.61
N ARG A 80 -4.05 -11.86 15.01
CA ARG A 80 -3.85 -12.27 13.63
C ARG A 80 -4.03 -13.78 13.49
N LEU A 81 -5.01 -14.18 12.69
CA LEU A 81 -5.38 -15.57 12.42
C LEU A 81 -4.72 -16.11 11.15
N ARG A 82 -4.55 -15.24 10.15
CA ARG A 82 -3.94 -15.60 8.87
C ARG A 82 -3.20 -14.42 8.26
N GLN A 83 -2.16 -14.73 7.50
CA GLN A 83 -1.40 -13.80 6.69
C GLN A 83 -1.07 -14.47 5.36
N GLU A 84 -1.36 -13.78 4.26
CA GLU A 84 -0.99 -14.19 2.91
C GLU A 84 -0.15 -13.09 2.27
N LYS A 85 0.99 -13.47 1.71
CA LYS A 85 1.79 -12.55 0.91
C LYS A 85 1.18 -12.41 -0.47
N VAL A 86 0.97 -11.18 -0.90
CA VAL A 86 0.48 -10.82 -2.24
C VAL A 86 1.57 -10.08 -3.01
N SER A 87 1.39 -9.96 -4.33
CA SER A 87 2.46 -9.50 -5.23
C SER A 87 2.92 -8.06 -5.03
N SER A 88 2.06 -7.19 -4.50
CA SER A 88 2.33 -5.76 -4.38
C SER A 88 1.58 -5.14 -3.20
N ALA A 89 1.74 -3.85 -3.00
CA ALA A 89 1.03 -3.10 -1.96
C ALA A 89 -0.49 -3.24 -2.12
N VAL A 90 -1.19 -3.26 -1.00
CA VAL A 90 -2.65 -3.28 -0.95
C VAL A 90 -3.12 -1.97 -0.36
N ILE A 91 -3.70 -1.12 -1.20
CA ILE A 91 -4.30 0.15 -0.80
C ILE A 91 -5.82 0.17 -0.98
N ALA A 92 -6.36 -0.80 -1.70
CA ALA A 92 -7.81 -0.99 -1.82
C ALA A 92 -8.37 -1.78 -0.63
N GLY A 93 -9.61 -1.49 -0.24
CA GLY A 93 -10.34 -2.32 0.72
C GLY A 93 -10.64 -3.70 0.13
N PRO A 94 -10.49 -4.78 0.91
CA PRO A 94 -11.01 -6.09 0.53
C PRO A 94 -12.54 -6.06 0.38
N MET A 95 -13.07 -6.95 -0.45
CA MET A 95 -14.52 -7.17 -0.56
C MET A 95 -14.84 -8.65 -0.40
N THR A 96 -16.04 -8.97 0.03
CA THR A 96 -16.54 -10.34 0.09
C THR A 96 -17.83 -10.49 -0.71
N TYR A 97 -17.99 -11.67 -1.31
CA TYR A 97 -19.19 -12.04 -2.05
C TYR A 97 -19.39 -13.54 -1.96
N GLU A 98 -20.58 -14.00 -2.32
CA GLU A 98 -20.95 -15.41 -2.32
C GLU A 98 -21.37 -15.87 -3.74
N ILE A 99 -20.89 -17.03 -4.15
CA ILE A 99 -21.33 -17.72 -5.36
C ILE A 99 -21.61 -19.18 -4.98
N ASN A 100 -22.79 -19.69 -5.27
CA ASN A 100 -23.19 -21.06 -4.99
C ASN A 100 -23.01 -21.47 -3.52
N ARG A 101 -23.29 -20.57 -2.57
CA ARG A 101 -23.10 -20.73 -1.13
C ARG A 101 -21.64 -20.88 -0.70
N GLU A 102 -20.72 -20.46 -1.52
CA GLU A 102 -19.30 -20.41 -1.22
C GLU A 102 -18.86 -18.95 -1.11
N GLN A 103 -18.25 -18.61 0.02
CA GLN A 103 -17.73 -17.28 0.25
C GLN A 103 -16.37 -17.08 -0.39
N TYR A 104 -16.23 -15.93 -1.04
CA TYR A 104 -14.98 -15.45 -1.62
C TYR A 104 -14.58 -14.12 -1.00
N VAL A 105 -13.29 -13.90 -0.89
CA VAL A 105 -12.69 -12.61 -0.54
C VAL A 105 -11.87 -12.13 -1.73
N ALA A 106 -12.21 -10.97 -2.27
CA ALA A 106 -11.48 -10.38 -3.39
C ALA A 106 -10.71 -9.15 -2.94
N LEU A 107 -9.55 -8.94 -3.57
CA LEU A 107 -8.60 -7.91 -3.20
C LEU A 107 -7.88 -7.38 -4.43
N ASN A 108 -8.00 -6.08 -4.68
CA ASN A 108 -7.14 -5.40 -5.66
C ASN A 108 -5.78 -5.10 -5.04
N VAL A 109 -4.75 -5.55 -5.70
CA VAL A 109 -3.35 -5.39 -5.29
C VAL A 109 -2.64 -4.52 -6.32
N GLY A 110 -1.87 -3.56 -5.85
CA GLY A 110 -1.11 -2.65 -6.70
C GLY A 110 -0.79 -1.33 -5.99
N ILE A 111 0.28 -0.67 -6.42
CA ILE A 111 0.63 0.68 -5.98
C ILE A 111 -0.07 1.66 -6.93
N GLY A 112 -0.92 2.53 -6.39
CA GLY A 112 -1.61 3.52 -7.21
C GLY A 112 -2.21 4.66 -6.40
N GLY A 113 -2.90 5.57 -7.10
CA GLY A 113 -3.57 6.69 -6.48
C GLY A 113 -2.65 7.65 -5.73
N ALA A 114 -3.23 8.43 -4.83
CA ALA A 114 -2.50 9.42 -4.05
C ALA A 114 -1.39 8.80 -3.18
N PHE A 115 -1.55 7.55 -2.74
CA PHE A 115 -0.52 6.88 -1.95
C PHE A 115 0.80 6.76 -2.70
N GLY A 116 0.78 6.31 -3.96
CA GLY A 116 1.99 6.18 -4.78
C GLY A 116 2.63 7.54 -5.12
N ILE A 117 1.82 8.60 -5.23
CA ILE A 117 2.31 9.95 -5.53
C ILE A 117 2.91 10.63 -4.29
N VAL A 118 2.20 10.58 -3.16
CA VAL A 118 2.58 11.30 -1.93
C VAL A 118 3.68 10.55 -1.18
N PHE A 119 3.67 9.23 -1.23
CA PHE A 119 4.57 8.36 -0.48
C PHE A 119 5.52 7.56 -1.37
N GLY A 120 5.82 8.06 -2.57
CA GLY A 120 6.76 7.43 -3.51
C GLY A 120 8.08 7.03 -2.87
N MET A 121 8.59 7.83 -1.91
CA MET A 121 9.78 7.50 -1.12
C MET A 121 9.61 6.27 -0.22
N VAL A 122 8.41 6.11 0.36
CA VAL A 122 8.09 4.91 1.14
C VAL A 122 8.01 3.72 0.20
N ALA A 123 7.54 3.94 -1.04
CA ALA A 123 7.51 2.92 -2.08
C ALA A 123 8.89 2.52 -2.57
N GLU A 124 9.87 3.43 -2.64
CA GLU A 124 11.27 3.12 -2.99
C GLU A 124 11.91 2.15 -2.00
N ASN A 125 11.55 2.23 -0.72
CA ASN A 125 12.04 1.35 0.33
C ASN A 125 11.10 0.17 0.62
N SER A 126 9.96 0.09 -0.08
CA SER A 126 9.01 -1.00 0.08
C SER A 126 9.54 -2.27 -0.60
N PRO A 127 9.44 -3.43 0.06
CA PRO A 127 9.84 -4.71 -0.55
C PRO A 127 8.89 -5.17 -1.66
N VAL A 128 7.88 -4.37 -2.01
CA VAL A 128 6.85 -4.74 -2.98
C VAL A 128 7.17 -4.25 -4.38
N VAL A 129 6.88 -5.08 -5.34
CA VAL A 129 7.06 -4.80 -6.77
C VAL A 129 5.81 -4.10 -7.31
N PRO A 130 5.93 -3.12 -8.22
CA PRO A 130 4.78 -2.56 -8.93
C PRO A 130 4.13 -3.63 -9.82
N ASP A 131 3.12 -4.31 -9.30
CA ASP A 131 2.37 -5.34 -10.01
C ASP A 131 0.90 -5.23 -9.59
N SER A 132 0.02 -4.98 -10.56
CA SER A 132 -1.41 -4.81 -10.28
C SER A 132 -2.16 -6.07 -10.64
N ARG A 133 -2.86 -6.65 -9.65
CA ARG A 133 -3.64 -7.88 -9.82
C ARG A 133 -4.91 -7.86 -8.97
N LEU A 134 -5.91 -8.58 -9.44
CA LEU A 134 -7.05 -8.98 -8.62
C LEU A 134 -6.79 -10.39 -8.07
N PHE A 135 -6.71 -10.50 -6.75
CA PHE A 135 -6.68 -11.79 -6.06
C PHE A 135 -8.07 -12.14 -5.57
N VAL A 136 -8.41 -13.42 -5.70
CA VAL A 136 -9.66 -13.97 -5.17
C VAL A 136 -9.33 -15.18 -4.32
N PHE A 137 -9.70 -15.14 -3.06
CA PHE A 137 -9.48 -16.17 -2.07
C PHE A 137 -10.79 -16.89 -1.76
N LYS A 138 -10.69 -18.19 -1.58
CA LYS A 138 -11.77 -19.06 -1.15
C LYS A 138 -11.29 -19.91 0.03
N LEU A 139 -12.14 -20.16 1.01
CA LEU A 139 -11.82 -21.06 2.09
C LEU A 139 -11.53 -22.47 1.54
N GLY A 140 -10.41 -23.05 1.99
CA GLY A 140 -9.95 -24.35 1.46
C GLY A 140 -9.34 -24.30 0.05
N GLY A 141 -9.15 -23.13 -0.55
CA GLY A 141 -8.43 -22.97 -1.82
C GLY A 141 -7.01 -23.55 -1.74
N LYS A 142 -6.61 -24.26 -2.80
CA LYS A 142 -5.30 -24.94 -2.87
C LYS A 142 -4.36 -24.37 -3.92
N GLN A 143 -4.80 -23.37 -4.67
CA GLN A 143 -3.98 -22.76 -5.71
C GLN A 143 -2.80 -22.02 -5.07
N LYS A 144 -1.60 -22.25 -5.61
CA LYS A 144 -0.40 -21.53 -5.16
C LYS A 144 -0.45 -20.09 -5.66
N MET A 145 0.06 -19.18 -4.82
CA MET A 145 0.23 -17.78 -5.21
C MET A 145 1.18 -17.71 -6.43
N PRO A 146 0.85 -16.88 -7.44
CA PRO A 146 1.70 -16.73 -8.60
C PRO A 146 3.03 -16.06 -8.20
N GLU A 147 4.12 -16.49 -8.84
CA GLU A 147 5.41 -15.85 -8.67
C GLU A 147 5.36 -14.40 -9.17
N VAL A 148 5.98 -13.53 -8.41
CA VAL A 148 6.15 -12.12 -8.76
C VAL A 148 7.45 -11.97 -9.53
N LYS A 149 7.33 -11.67 -10.83
CA LYS A 149 8.50 -11.33 -11.64
C LYS A 149 8.75 -9.83 -11.55
N GLN A 150 9.93 -9.45 -11.10
CA GLN A 150 10.36 -8.06 -11.13
C GLN A 150 10.40 -7.58 -12.59
N ARG A 151 9.54 -6.62 -12.93
CA ARG A 151 9.65 -5.93 -14.21
C ARG A 151 10.70 -4.84 -14.05
N VAL A 152 11.83 -5.01 -14.69
CA VAL A 152 12.79 -3.91 -14.87
C VAL A 152 12.14 -2.96 -15.90
N MET A 153 11.58 -1.85 -15.42
CA MET A 153 11.18 -0.77 -16.32
C MET A 153 12.45 -0.07 -16.78
N LEU A 154 12.90 -0.40 -17.97
CA LEU A 154 13.91 0.39 -18.66
C LEU A 154 13.25 1.72 -19.04
N MET A 155 13.63 2.79 -18.37
CA MET A 155 13.23 4.12 -18.81
C MET A 155 13.83 4.34 -20.21
N PRO A 156 13.04 4.76 -21.20
CA PRO A 156 13.60 5.14 -22.49
C PRO A 156 14.61 6.27 -22.30
N ALA A 157 15.65 6.27 -23.10
CA ALA A 157 16.59 7.38 -23.10
C ALA A 157 15.82 8.71 -23.29
N PRO A 158 16.17 9.75 -22.56
CA PRO A 158 15.55 11.04 -22.78
C PRO A 158 15.72 11.47 -24.25
N PRO A 159 14.72 12.13 -24.83
CA PRO A 159 14.87 12.64 -26.19
C PRO A 159 16.12 13.52 -26.30
N ALA A 160 16.75 13.49 -27.46
CA ALA A 160 17.90 14.33 -27.71
C ALA A 160 17.55 15.81 -27.45
N GLN A 161 18.39 16.48 -26.69
CA GLN A 161 18.20 17.91 -26.42
C GLN A 161 18.36 18.68 -27.72
N THR A 162 17.31 19.33 -28.18
CA THR A 162 17.30 20.16 -29.41
C THR A 162 17.46 21.65 -29.11
N ALA A 163 17.20 22.06 -27.86
CA ALA A 163 17.35 23.44 -27.40
C ALA A 163 18.82 23.74 -27.09
N SER A 164 19.27 24.95 -27.33
CA SER A 164 20.60 25.41 -26.94
C SER A 164 20.73 25.47 -25.41
N ALA A 165 21.95 25.43 -24.91
CA ALA A 165 22.19 25.56 -23.46
C ALA A 165 21.62 26.90 -22.92
N ALA A 166 21.69 27.96 -23.69
CA ALA A 166 21.15 29.27 -23.31
C ALA A 166 19.61 29.25 -23.19
N ASP A 167 18.91 28.55 -24.08
CA ASP A 167 17.45 28.41 -24.01
C ASP A 167 17.01 27.56 -22.81
N VAL A 168 17.78 26.53 -22.50
CA VAL A 168 17.52 25.68 -21.29
C VAL A 168 17.73 26.50 -20.03
N ASP A 169 18.77 27.30 -19.93
CA ASP A 169 19.03 28.15 -18.76
C ASP A 169 18.02 29.26 -18.61
N ALA A 170 17.57 29.87 -19.71
CA ALA A 170 16.48 30.84 -19.70
C ALA A 170 15.13 30.24 -19.22
N GLY A 171 14.88 28.98 -19.49
CA GLY A 171 13.69 28.26 -18.99
C GLY A 171 13.73 27.87 -17.52
N ARG A 172 14.89 27.95 -16.86
CA ARG A 172 15.05 27.65 -15.41
C ARG A 172 14.81 28.87 -14.50
N ALA A 173 14.76 30.06 -15.06
CA ALA A 173 14.48 31.29 -14.36
C ALA A 173 12.97 31.50 -14.19
#